data_9b284efbd40e19161bf5a8ded3487407
#
_entry.id   9b284efbd40e19161bf5a8ded3487407
#
_cell.length_a   1.000
_cell.length_b   1.000
_cell.length_c   1.000
_cell.angle_alpha   90.00
_cell.angle_beta   90.00
_cell.angle_gamma   90.00
#
_symmetry.space_group_name_H-M   'P 1'
#
loop_
_entity.id
_entity.type
_entity.pdbx_description
1 polymer ?
#
loop_
_entity_poly.entity_id
_entity_poly.type
_entity_poly.pdbx_seq_one_letter_code
_entity_poly.pdbx_strand_id
1 'polypeptide(L)'
;QIDKILSANLDFSYGDFDIINFTGRHTMERQMQRSQVRQGIYQIGSIRGTSSHQQNPFGILCERNASETYGDCYGLSFLYSGNFIMEVEQDQFFQTRMTMGIHPHDFSFILESEQEFIAPEVVMSYSSCGFEKLSHNYHKIFRENLCRSNYINKRPPILVNNWEATYFDFTGEKLIEIAKQAKELGIEMLVMDDGWFGKRDDDNSGLGDWFVNEEKLGCSLSEFVNQINKIGLKFGLWFE
;
A
#
# COMPACT_ATOMS: atom_id res chain seq x y z
N GLN A 1 -14.72 -16.95 -22.05
CA GLN A 1 -13.44 -16.77 -21.36
C GLN A 1 -13.03 -15.32 -21.42
N ILE A 2 -12.51 -14.78 -20.33
CA ILE A 2 -11.99 -13.42 -20.19
C ILE A 2 -10.49 -13.55 -19.92
N ASP A 3 -9.66 -12.96 -20.78
CA ASP A 3 -8.20 -13.05 -20.67
C ASP A 3 -7.54 -11.71 -20.36
N LYS A 4 -8.30 -10.59 -20.47
CA LYS A 4 -7.83 -9.24 -20.12
C LYS A 4 -9.00 -8.41 -19.62
N ILE A 5 -8.80 -7.73 -18.50
CA ILE A 5 -9.75 -6.75 -17.95
C ILE A 5 -8.99 -5.49 -17.55
N LEU A 6 -9.41 -4.37 -18.12
CA LEU A 6 -8.96 -3.03 -17.75
C LEU A 6 -10.15 -2.27 -17.18
N SER A 7 -10.09 -2.00 -15.87
CA SER A 7 -11.21 -1.40 -15.13
C SER A 7 -11.38 0.09 -15.42
N ALA A 8 -10.35 0.77 -15.91
CA ALA A 8 -10.40 2.17 -16.29
C ALA A 8 -9.74 2.42 -17.64
N ASN A 9 -10.30 3.39 -18.37
CA ASN A 9 -9.77 3.91 -19.62
C ASN A 9 -10.01 5.42 -19.69
N LEU A 10 -8.96 6.18 -20.00
CA LEU A 10 -9.01 7.61 -20.30
C LEU A 10 -8.38 7.85 -21.67
N ASP A 11 -9.12 8.49 -22.56
CA ASP A 11 -8.70 8.84 -23.90
C ASP A 11 -8.58 10.36 -24.07
N PHE A 12 -7.46 10.78 -24.67
CA PHE A 12 -7.16 12.17 -24.98
C PHE A 12 -6.91 12.30 -26.48
N SER A 13 -7.71 13.11 -27.15
CA SER A 13 -7.59 13.33 -28.61
C SER A 13 -6.35 14.11 -28.98
N TYR A 14 -5.79 14.87 -28.02
CA TYR A 14 -4.57 15.66 -28.20
C TYR A 14 -3.97 15.97 -26.81
N GLY A 15 -2.65 16.08 -26.74
CA GLY A 15 -1.95 16.52 -25.53
C GLY A 15 -0.47 16.11 -25.53
N ASP A 16 0.34 16.89 -24.85
CA ASP A 16 1.76 16.60 -24.60
C ASP A 16 1.89 16.28 -23.11
N PHE A 17 2.02 15.02 -22.80
CA PHE A 17 1.91 14.51 -21.44
C PHE A 17 3.22 13.92 -20.93
N ASP A 18 3.36 13.96 -19.60
CA ASP A 18 4.24 13.08 -18.84
C ASP A 18 3.41 12.06 -18.06
N ILE A 19 4.00 10.89 -17.84
CA ILE A 19 3.49 9.88 -16.92
C ILE A 19 4.34 9.87 -15.64
N ILE A 20 3.68 9.86 -14.49
CA ILE A 20 4.31 9.70 -13.18
C ILE A 20 3.85 8.37 -12.57
N ASN A 21 4.81 7.62 -12.07
CA ASN A 21 4.60 6.41 -11.30
C ASN A 21 5.55 6.35 -10.09
N PHE A 22 5.28 5.43 -9.19
CA PHE A 22 6.05 5.26 -7.97
C PHE A 22 6.60 3.84 -7.90
N THR A 23 7.91 3.76 -7.65
CA THR A 23 8.67 2.52 -7.54
C THR A 23 9.42 2.49 -6.22
N GLY A 24 10.03 1.37 -5.89
CA GLY A 24 10.88 1.33 -4.71
C GLY A 24 11.28 -0.07 -4.27
N ARG A 25 11.93 -0.13 -3.15
CA ARG A 25 12.31 -1.33 -2.43
C ARG A 25 12.19 -1.07 -0.93
N HIS A 26 12.32 -2.09 -0.14
CA HIS A 26 12.43 -1.94 1.31
C HIS A 26 13.42 -0.82 1.70
N THR A 27 13.02 0.07 2.58
CA THR A 27 13.70 1.31 3.01
C THR A 27 13.86 2.43 1.97
N MET A 28 13.44 2.18 0.73
CA MET A 28 13.49 3.16 -0.38
C MET A 28 12.18 3.10 -1.18
N GLU A 29 11.05 3.14 -0.49
CA GLU A 29 9.70 3.08 -1.08
C GLU A 29 9.33 4.41 -1.72
N ARG A 30 8.34 4.36 -2.62
CA ARG A 30 7.67 5.53 -3.23
C ARG A 30 8.62 6.50 -3.94
N GLN A 31 9.62 5.96 -4.63
CA GLN A 31 10.47 6.78 -5.48
C GLN A 31 9.68 7.22 -6.71
N MET A 32 9.42 8.52 -6.80
CA MET A 32 8.69 9.10 -7.92
C MET A 32 9.54 9.05 -9.19
N GLN A 33 8.96 8.53 -10.26
CA GLN A 33 9.53 8.57 -11.59
C GLN A 33 8.59 9.36 -12.51
N ARG A 34 9.17 10.22 -13.32
CA ARG A 34 8.46 11.03 -14.30
C ARG A 34 9.10 10.84 -15.67
N SER A 35 8.29 10.41 -16.64
CA SER A 35 8.74 10.13 -18.00
C SER A 35 7.83 10.80 -19.01
N GLN A 36 8.42 11.34 -20.08
CA GLN A 36 7.64 11.87 -21.19
C GLN A 36 6.91 10.75 -21.92
N VAL A 37 5.62 10.95 -22.17
CA VAL A 37 4.83 10.09 -23.07
C VAL A 37 5.31 10.34 -24.50
N ARG A 38 5.58 9.24 -25.21
CA ARG A 38 6.00 9.23 -26.61
C ARG A 38 5.20 8.18 -27.37
N GLN A 39 5.22 8.26 -28.70
CA GLN A 39 4.60 7.25 -29.55
C GLN A 39 5.08 5.84 -29.17
N GLY A 40 4.11 4.95 -28.97
CA GLY A 40 4.31 3.61 -28.41
C GLY A 40 3.63 3.44 -27.07
N ILE A 41 3.99 2.38 -26.35
CA ILE A 41 3.38 2.00 -25.08
C ILE A 41 4.38 2.15 -23.95
N TYR A 42 4.00 2.90 -22.93
CA TYR A 42 4.65 2.90 -21.62
C TYR A 42 3.82 2.02 -20.68
N GLN A 43 4.45 1.03 -20.07
CA GLN A 43 3.78 0.08 -19.20
C GLN A 43 4.45 0.00 -17.84
N ILE A 44 3.64 -0.01 -16.79
CA ILE A 44 4.05 -0.37 -15.43
C ILE A 44 3.09 -1.41 -14.87
N GLY A 45 3.56 -2.25 -13.94
CA GLY A 45 2.72 -3.27 -13.35
C GLY A 45 3.48 -4.23 -12.45
N SER A 46 2.78 -5.21 -11.94
CA SER A 46 3.32 -6.31 -11.17
C SER A 46 2.78 -7.65 -11.65
N ILE A 47 3.66 -8.64 -11.76
CA ILE A 47 3.34 -10.04 -12.04
C ILE A 47 3.84 -10.96 -10.92
N ARG A 48 3.94 -10.45 -9.70
CA ARG A 48 4.53 -11.12 -8.53
C ARG A 48 3.51 -11.75 -7.60
N GLY A 49 2.25 -11.82 -8.01
CA GLY A 49 1.14 -12.25 -7.18
C GLY A 49 0.57 -11.14 -6.31
N THR A 50 1.24 -10.01 -6.20
CA THR A 50 0.81 -8.85 -5.41
C THR A 50 1.20 -7.54 -6.07
N SER A 51 0.38 -6.50 -5.87
CA SER A 51 0.83 -5.11 -6.02
C SER A 51 1.72 -4.78 -4.82
N SER A 52 2.92 -4.23 -5.04
CA SER A 52 3.92 -4.08 -4.00
C SER A 52 4.53 -2.69 -3.96
N HIS A 53 5.40 -2.46 -2.97
CA HIS A 53 6.24 -1.27 -2.90
C HIS A 53 7.19 -1.12 -4.10
N GLN A 54 7.44 -2.19 -4.86
CA GLN A 54 8.29 -2.14 -6.04
C GLN A 54 7.62 -1.44 -7.22
N GLN A 55 6.29 -1.59 -7.35
CA GLN A 55 5.46 -0.86 -8.29
C GLN A 55 4.12 -0.58 -7.62
N ASN A 56 3.86 0.69 -7.31
CA ASN A 56 2.58 1.05 -6.72
C ASN A 56 1.47 1.01 -7.78
N PRO A 57 0.27 0.51 -7.45
CA PRO A 57 -0.88 0.49 -8.35
C PRO A 57 -1.52 1.88 -8.47
N PHE A 58 -0.69 2.86 -8.82
CA PHE A 58 -1.04 4.27 -8.92
C PHE A 58 -0.19 4.96 -9.99
N GLY A 59 -0.83 5.83 -10.78
CA GLY A 59 -0.12 6.65 -11.74
C GLY A 59 -0.85 7.94 -12.05
N ILE A 60 -0.11 8.91 -12.56
CA ILE A 60 -0.62 10.23 -12.93
C ILE A 60 -0.19 10.53 -14.37
N LEU A 61 -1.16 10.77 -15.25
CA LEU A 61 -0.91 11.44 -16.53
C LEU A 61 -1.04 12.95 -16.30
N CYS A 62 -0.06 13.74 -16.72
CA CYS A 62 -0.08 15.17 -16.46
C CYS A 62 0.51 15.96 -17.62
N GLU A 63 0.17 17.23 -17.71
CA GLU A 63 0.87 18.16 -18.60
C GLU A 63 2.38 18.21 -18.30
N ARG A 64 3.20 18.39 -19.32
CA ARG A 64 4.68 18.40 -19.19
C ARG A 64 5.23 19.44 -18.23
N ASN A 65 4.55 20.55 -18.07
CA ASN A 65 4.91 21.64 -17.15
C ASN A 65 4.17 21.56 -15.81
N ALA A 66 3.39 20.50 -15.57
CA ALA A 66 2.68 20.34 -14.31
C ALA A 66 3.67 20.26 -13.12
N SER A 67 3.27 20.94 -12.06
CA SER A 67 4.01 21.05 -10.80
C SER A 67 3.09 20.79 -9.61
N GLU A 68 3.54 21.06 -8.40
CA GLU A 68 2.70 20.93 -7.19
C GLU A 68 1.44 21.80 -7.27
N THR A 69 1.53 23.00 -7.86
CA THR A 69 0.46 23.99 -7.82
C THR A 69 -0.08 24.39 -9.20
N TYR A 70 0.37 23.75 -10.27
CA TYR A 70 0.04 24.13 -11.64
C TYR A 70 -0.07 22.92 -12.57
N GLY A 71 -0.97 23.02 -13.55
CA GLY A 71 -1.13 22.10 -14.66
C GLY A 71 -2.20 21.02 -14.43
N ASP A 72 -2.70 20.50 -15.55
CA ASP A 72 -3.68 19.43 -15.56
C ASP A 72 -3.04 18.08 -15.19
N CYS A 73 -3.68 17.39 -14.23
CA CYS A 73 -3.22 16.11 -13.72
C CYS A 73 -4.40 15.13 -13.62
N TYR A 74 -4.25 13.94 -14.17
CA TYR A 74 -5.23 12.86 -14.18
C TYR A 74 -4.64 11.66 -13.46
N GLY A 75 -5.17 11.32 -12.30
CA GLY A 75 -4.69 10.20 -11.48
C GLY A 75 -5.57 8.96 -11.61
N LEU A 76 -4.95 7.80 -11.63
CA LEU A 76 -5.60 6.50 -11.50
C LEU A 76 -5.01 5.76 -10.29
N SER A 77 -5.87 5.27 -9.41
CA SER A 77 -5.51 4.42 -8.26
C SER A 77 -6.31 3.13 -8.30
N PHE A 78 -5.64 2.00 -8.41
CA PHE A 78 -6.26 0.69 -8.51
C PHE A 78 -6.48 0.09 -7.12
N LEU A 79 -7.73 -0.22 -6.78
CA LEU A 79 -8.10 -0.82 -5.50
C LEU A 79 -8.00 -2.35 -5.58
N TYR A 80 -6.78 -2.83 -5.76
CA TYR A 80 -6.51 -4.26 -5.91
C TYR A 80 -5.11 -4.60 -5.39
N SER A 81 -4.98 -5.71 -4.70
CA SER A 81 -3.72 -6.14 -4.10
C SER A 81 -2.95 -7.18 -4.91
N GLY A 82 -3.52 -7.66 -6.01
CA GLY A 82 -2.90 -8.66 -6.89
C GLY A 82 -2.09 -8.06 -8.04
N ASN A 83 -1.84 -8.88 -9.06
CA ASN A 83 -1.13 -8.47 -10.27
C ASN A 83 -1.92 -7.39 -11.03
N PHE A 84 -1.27 -6.28 -11.31
CA PHE A 84 -1.90 -5.16 -12.01
C PHE A 84 -1.06 -4.68 -13.18
N ILE A 85 -1.72 -3.99 -14.09
CA ILE A 85 -1.10 -3.30 -15.22
C ILE A 85 -1.69 -1.89 -15.35
N MET A 86 -0.84 -0.92 -15.64
CA MET A 86 -1.20 0.39 -16.16
C MET A 86 -0.43 0.62 -17.45
N GLU A 87 -1.15 0.99 -18.50
CA GLU A 87 -0.57 1.27 -19.81
C GLU A 87 -0.90 2.71 -20.20
N VAL A 88 0.09 3.42 -20.76
CA VAL A 88 -0.11 4.68 -21.44
C VAL A 88 0.39 4.53 -22.87
N GLU A 89 -0.51 4.58 -23.83
CA GLU A 89 -0.23 4.47 -25.24
C GLU A 89 -0.40 5.82 -25.93
N GLN A 90 0.52 6.19 -26.78
CA GLN A 90 0.37 7.30 -27.71
C GLN A 90 0.50 6.77 -29.15
N ASP A 91 -0.50 7.03 -29.96
CA ASP A 91 -0.54 6.59 -31.36
C ASP A 91 0.22 7.56 -32.30
N GLN A 92 0.21 7.25 -33.60
CA GLN A 92 0.87 8.06 -34.62
C GLN A 92 0.20 9.42 -34.87
N PHE A 93 -1.00 9.64 -34.36
CA PHE A 93 -1.74 10.90 -34.44
C PHE A 93 -1.66 11.73 -33.14
N PHE A 94 -0.80 11.31 -32.20
CA PHE A 94 -0.63 11.92 -30.89
C PHE A 94 -1.87 11.83 -29.98
N GLN A 95 -2.75 10.87 -30.24
CA GLN A 95 -3.82 10.52 -29.33
C GLN A 95 -3.25 9.68 -28.20
N THR A 96 -3.61 10.01 -26.97
CA THR A 96 -3.07 9.32 -25.79
C THR A 96 -4.19 8.58 -25.08
N ARG A 97 -3.92 7.33 -24.72
CA ARG A 97 -4.79 6.47 -23.93
C ARG A 97 -4.08 6.02 -22.67
N MET A 98 -4.72 6.19 -21.51
CA MET A 98 -4.26 5.64 -20.24
C MET A 98 -5.26 4.61 -19.73
N THR A 99 -4.79 3.40 -19.44
CA THR A 99 -5.63 2.30 -18.93
C THR A 99 -5.05 1.71 -17.65
N MET A 100 -5.89 1.08 -16.83
CA MET A 100 -5.49 0.39 -15.62
C MET A 100 -6.42 -0.78 -15.31
N GLY A 101 -5.86 -1.93 -14.89
CA GLY A 101 -6.63 -3.10 -14.52
C GLY A 101 -5.80 -4.29 -14.06
N ILE A 102 -6.40 -5.47 -14.10
CA ILE A 102 -5.72 -6.72 -13.77
C ILE A 102 -4.68 -7.03 -14.86
N HIS A 103 -3.48 -7.43 -14.43
CA HIS A 103 -2.44 -7.84 -15.37
C HIS A 103 -2.86 -9.13 -16.12
N PRO A 104 -2.78 -9.17 -17.46
CA PRO A 104 -3.22 -10.34 -18.23
C PRO A 104 -2.30 -11.57 -18.08
N HIS A 105 -1.09 -11.40 -17.54
CA HIS A 105 -0.18 -12.52 -17.28
C HIS A 105 -0.78 -13.47 -16.25
N ASP A 106 -0.91 -14.73 -16.61
CA ASP A 106 -1.54 -15.81 -15.83
C ASP A 106 -2.99 -15.51 -15.37
N PHE A 107 -3.68 -14.57 -16.06
CA PHE A 107 -5.07 -14.27 -15.81
C PHE A 107 -5.94 -14.90 -16.90
N SER A 108 -6.88 -15.71 -16.45
CA SER A 108 -7.94 -16.27 -17.29
C SER A 108 -9.15 -16.58 -16.41
N PHE A 109 -10.32 -16.14 -16.84
CA PHE A 109 -11.57 -16.40 -16.13
C PHE A 109 -12.62 -16.95 -17.08
N ILE A 110 -13.17 -18.11 -16.76
CA ILE A 110 -14.29 -18.69 -17.50
C ILE A 110 -15.57 -18.13 -16.91
N LEU A 111 -16.29 -17.33 -17.69
CA LEU A 111 -17.58 -16.80 -17.30
C LEU A 111 -18.68 -17.71 -17.84
N GLU A 112 -19.33 -18.43 -16.94
CA GLU A 112 -20.45 -19.29 -17.26
C GLU A 112 -21.75 -18.49 -17.45
N SER A 113 -22.80 -19.15 -17.96
CA SER A 113 -24.11 -18.51 -18.10
C SER A 113 -24.61 -18.02 -16.74
N GLU A 114 -25.11 -16.80 -16.70
CA GLU A 114 -25.64 -16.12 -15.49
C GLU A 114 -24.60 -15.81 -14.39
N GLN A 115 -23.30 -16.06 -14.64
CA GLN A 115 -22.24 -15.60 -13.76
C GLN A 115 -21.88 -14.13 -14.00
N GLU A 116 -21.39 -13.49 -12.97
CA GLU A 116 -20.84 -12.13 -13.03
C GLU A 116 -19.34 -12.14 -12.68
N PHE A 117 -18.56 -11.32 -13.35
CA PHE A 117 -17.20 -10.98 -12.95
C PHE A 117 -17.17 -9.53 -12.49
N ILE A 118 -16.88 -9.33 -11.22
CA ILE A 118 -16.73 -7.98 -10.65
C ILE A 118 -15.27 -7.56 -10.81
N ALA A 119 -15.01 -6.66 -11.75
CA ALA A 119 -13.68 -6.09 -11.93
C ALA A 119 -13.31 -5.21 -10.72
N PRO A 120 -12.05 -5.25 -10.26
CA PRO A 120 -11.57 -4.35 -9.22
C PRO A 120 -11.74 -2.88 -9.62
N GLU A 121 -12.02 -2.04 -8.66
CA GLU A 121 -12.29 -0.61 -8.88
C GLU A 121 -11.01 0.19 -9.15
N VAL A 122 -11.12 1.20 -9.99
CA VAL A 122 -10.12 2.27 -10.15
C VAL A 122 -10.72 3.58 -9.68
N VAL A 123 -10.08 4.20 -8.70
CA VAL A 123 -10.42 5.57 -8.30
C VAL A 123 -9.72 6.54 -9.23
N MET A 124 -10.49 7.32 -9.97
CA MET A 124 -9.99 8.36 -10.86
C MET A 124 -10.16 9.74 -10.21
N SER A 125 -9.17 10.61 -10.37
CA SER A 125 -9.24 11.99 -9.93
C SER A 125 -8.57 12.92 -10.93
N TYR A 126 -9.09 14.14 -11.00
CA TYR A 126 -8.57 15.21 -11.84
C TYR A 126 -8.25 16.45 -11.00
N SER A 127 -7.21 17.16 -11.40
CA SER A 127 -6.84 18.47 -10.88
C SER A 127 -6.33 19.36 -12.01
N SER A 128 -6.82 20.58 -12.10
CA SER A 128 -6.24 21.64 -12.95
C SER A 128 -5.23 22.53 -12.21
N CYS A 129 -4.96 22.21 -10.93
CA CYS A 129 -4.11 22.97 -10.03
C CYS A 129 -2.93 22.14 -9.52
N GLY A 130 -2.42 21.23 -10.34
CA GLY A 130 -1.21 20.44 -10.03
C GLY A 130 -1.41 19.28 -9.06
N PHE A 131 -0.26 18.76 -8.58
CA PHE A 131 -0.21 17.51 -7.82
C PHE A 131 -0.74 17.65 -6.39
N GLU A 132 -0.53 18.78 -5.73
CA GLU A 132 -1.03 19.03 -4.37
C GLU A 132 -2.55 18.84 -4.31
N LYS A 133 -3.26 19.48 -5.21
CA LYS A 133 -4.73 19.36 -5.27
C LYS A 133 -5.17 17.95 -5.62
N LEU A 134 -4.51 17.29 -6.55
CA LEU A 134 -4.78 15.89 -6.89
C LEU A 134 -4.59 14.98 -5.67
N SER A 135 -3.50 15.14 -4.94
CA SER A 135 -3.19 14.42 -3.71
C SER A 135 -4.26 14.63 -2.64
N HIS A 136 -4.68 15.87 -2.41
CA HIS A 136 -5.76 16.18 -1.46
C HIS A 136 -7.10 15.55 -1.84
N ASN A 137 -7.41 15.47 -3.13
CA ASN A 137 -8.61 14.76 -3.60
C ASN A 137 -8.56 13.28 -3.22
N TYR A 138 -7.42 12.60 -3.45
CA TYR A 138 -7.23 11.19 -3.07
C TYR A 138 -7.28 11.00 -1.56
N HIS A 139 -6.61 11.86 -0.77
CA HIS A 139 -6.66 11.79 0.68
C HIS A 139 -8.09 11.88 1.23
N LYS A 140 -8.90 12.77 0.63
CA LYS A 140 -10.30 12.90 1.02
C LYS A 140 -11.10 11.64 0.69
N ILE A 141 -11.03 11.16 -0.56
CA ILE A 141 -11.76 9.98 -1.01
C ILE A 141 -11.36 8.75 -0.19
N PHE A 142 -10.07 8.50 0.01
CA PHE A 142 -9.60 7.35 0.77
C PHE A 142 -10.04 7.42 2.23
N ARG A 143 -9.97 8.58 2.85
CA ARG A 143 -10.42 8.77 4.23
C ARG A 143 -11.93 8.55 4.38
N GLU A 144 -12.73 9.11 3.48
CA GLU A 144 -14.19 9.10 3.61
C GLU A 144 -14.85 7.81 3.10
N ASN A 145 -14.22 7.10 2.13
CA ASN A 145 -14.86 5.98 1.44
C ASN A 145 -14.10 4.65 1.57
N LEU A 146 -12.76 4.67 1.68
CA LEU A 146 -11.97 3.46 1.68
C LEU A 146 -11.51 3.05 3.09
N CYS A 147 -11.02 3.99 3.88
CA CYS A 147 -10.53 3.70 5.22
C CYS A 147 -11.68 3.33 6.16
N ARG A 148 -11.51 2.22 6.89
CA ARG A 148 -12.48 1.71 7.88
C ARG A 148 -11.94 1.73 9.31
N SER A 149 -10.83 2.42 9.53
CA SER A 149 -10.18 2.53 10.83
C SER A 149 -10.97 3.40 11.79
N ASN A 150 -10.95 3.06 13.08
CA ASN A 150 -11.47 3.91 14.16
C ASN A 150 -10.68 5.23 14.30
N TYR A 151 -9.58 5.39 13.57
CA TYR A 151 -8.69 6.56 13.58
C TYR A 151 -8.88 7.49 12.37
N ILE A 152 -9.92 7.30 11.54
CA ILE A 152 -10.20 8.13 10.34
C ILE A 152 -10.16 9.63 10.69
N ASN A 153 -10.79 10.02 11.80
CA ASN A 153 -10.89 11.41 12.26
C ASN A 153 -10.15 11.66 13.58
N LYS A 154 -9.21 10.80 13.92
CA LYS A 154 -8.44 10.91 15.18
C LYS A 154 -6.97 10.75 14.88
N ARG A 155 -6.14 11.37 15.68
CA ARG A 155 -4.69 11.12 15.67
C ARG A 155 -4.42 9.66 16.03
N PRO A 156 -3.61 8.93 15.24
CA PRO A 156 -3.12 7.61 15.65
C PRO A 156 -2.34 7.68 16.97
N PRO A 157 -2.27 6.59 17.75
CA PRO A 157 -1.46 6.56 18.94
C PRO A 157 0.02 6.75 18.61
N ILE A 158 0.74 7.43 19.49
CA ILE A 158 2.20 7.45 19.44
C ILE A 158 2.67 6.08 19.87
N LEU A 159 3.39 5.38 18.99
CA LEU A 159 3.82 4.01 19.23
C LEU A 159 5.33 3.89 19.36
N VAL A 160 5.75 2.86 20.09
CA VAL A 160 7.09 2.29 20.03
C VAL A 160 7.00 0.85 19.52
N ASN A 161 7.91 0.51 18.62
CA ASN A 161 8.13 -0.85 18.14
C ASN A 161 9.45 -1.35 18.75
N ASN A 162 9.51 -2.61 19.17
CA ASN A 162 10.70 -3.13 19.85
C ASN A 162 11.82 -3.56 18.90
N TRP A 163 11.60 -3.63 17.58
CA TRP A 163 12.56 -4.25 16.64
C TRP A 163 13.97 -3.70 16.81
N GLU A 164 14.18 -2.42 16.64
CA GLU A 164 15.51 -1.80 16.72
C GLU A 164 16.15 -1.88 18.14
N ALA A 165 15.34 -2.12 19.16
CA ALA A 165 15.86 -2.27 20.54
C ALA A 165 16.28 -3.69 20.87
N THR A 166 15.70 -4.71 20.22
CA THR A 166 15.85 -6.10 20.67
C THR A 166 16.08 -7.10 19.55
N TYR A 167 15.68 -6.79 18.33
CA TYR A 167 15.53 -7.74 17.23
C TYR A 167 14.80 -9.01 17.73
N PHE A 168 15.32 -10.20 17.45
CA PHE A 168 14.76 -11.48 17.92
C PHE A 168 15.03 -11.78 19.41
N ASP A 169 15.97 -11.07 20.05
CA ASP A 169 16.36 -11.30 21.45
C ASP A 169 15.48 -10.53 22.43
N PHE A 170 14.27 -11.03 22.64
CA PHE A 170 13.36 -10.49 23.64
C PHE A 170 12.57 -11.59 24.37
N THR A 171 12.07 -11.22 25.53
CA THR A 171 11.10 -11.99 26.34
C THR A 171 9.91 -11.10 26.66
N GLY A 172 8.80 -11.69 27.10
CA GLY A 172 7.65 -10.90 27.57
C GLY A 172 8.04 -9.94 28.70
N GLU A 173 8.90 -10.36 29.64
CA GLU A 173 9.36 -9.51 30.74
C GLU A 173 10.13 -8.28 30.23
N LYS A 174 11.07 -8.48 29.29
CA LYS A 174 11.84 -7.38 28.67
C LYS A 174 10.93 -6.38 27.98
N LEU A 175 9.90 -6.86 27.26
CA LEU A 175 8.93 -5.99 26.60
C LEU A 175 8.04 -5.23 27.60
N ILE A 176 7.67 -5.84 28.73
CA ILE A 176 6.95 -5.17 29.82
C ILE A 176 7.79 -4.02 30.40
N GLU A 177 9.10 -4.22 30.52
CA GLU A 177 9.99 -3.17 31.02
C GLU A 177 10.10 -2.00 30.04
N ILE A 178 10.26 -2.29 28.74
CA ILE A 178 10.20 -1.28 27.68
C ILE A 178 8.87 -0.53 27.72
N ALA A 179 7.75 -1.24 27.89
CA ALA A 179 6.43 -0.64 27.97
C ALA A 179 6.28 0.36 29.15
N LYS A 180 6.82 0.03 30.33
CA LYS A 180 6.79 0.92 31.49
C LYS A 180 7.55 2.22 31.21
N GLN A 181 8.79 2.10 30.69
CA GLN A 181 9.61 3.27 30.35
C GLN A 181 8.95 4.10 29.20
N ALA A 182 8.42 3.44 28.20
CA ALA A 182 7.70 4.10 27.12
C ALA A 182 6.50 4.90 27.62
N LYS A 183 5.76 4.35 28.59
CA LYS A 183 4.62 5.04 29.20
C LYS A 183 5.03 6.35 29.91
N GLU A 184 6.15 6.34 30.63
CA GLU A 184 6.68 7.54 31.30
C GLU A 184 7.06 8.63 30.31
N LEU A 185 7.47 8.26 29.10
CA LEU A 185 7.81 9.16 28.01
C LEU A 185 6.60 9.65 27.18
N GLY A 186 5.39 9.23 27.55
CA GLY A 186 4.17 9.64 26.86
C GLY A 186 3.82 8.81 25.60
N ILE A 187 4.45 7.66 25.41
CA ILE A 187 4.08 6.68 24.39
C ILE A 187 2.71 6.09 24.74
N GLU A 188 1.92 5.78 23.73
CA GLU A 188 0.53 5.35 23.87
C GLU A 188 0.29 3.89 23.44
N MET A 189 1.25 3.29 22.72
CA MET A 189 1.14 1.94 22.17
C MET A 189 2.51 1.26 22.10
N LEU A 190 2.56 -0.02 22.49
CA LEU A 190 3.68 -0.92 22.21
C LEU A 190 3.28 -1.82 21.02
N VAL A 191 4.15 -1.92 20.01
CA VAL A 191 4.04 -2.89 18.92
C VAL A 191 5.12 -3.94 19.11
N MET A 192 4.71 -5.20 19.26
CA MET A 192 5.61 -6.34 19.29
C MET A 192 5.89 -6.79 17.86
N ASP A 193 7.15 -6.72 17.48
CA ASP A 193 7.65 -7.01 16.15
C ASP A 193 7.97 -8.49 15.93
N ASP A 194 8.71 -8.82 14.88
CA ASP A 194 9.07 -10.17 14.45
C ASP A 194 9.67 -11.01 15.59
N GLY A 195 9.46 -12.32 15.52
CA GLY A 195 9.97 -13.27 16.52
C GLY A 195 9.02 -13.60 17.67
N TRP A 196 7.76 -13.11 17.64
CA TRP A 196 6.74 -13.43 18.66
C TRP A 196 6.05 -14.78 18.43
N PHE A 197 6.23 -15.40 17.27
CA PHE A 197 5.50 -16.57 16.79
C PHE A 197 6.41 -17.74 16.48
N GLY A 198 5.88 -18.96 16.56
CA GLY A 198 6.54 -20.20 16.17
C GLY A 198 7.92 -20.39 16.79
N LYS A 199 8.87 -20.88 15.99
CA LYS A 199 10.30 -20.95 16.30
C LYS A 199 11.06 -19.92 15.44
N ARG A 200 10.68 -18.68 15.59
CA ARG A 200 11.21 -17.55 14.82
C ARG A 200 12.24 -16.78 15.65
N ASP A 201 13.49 -17.27 15.64
CA ASP A 201 14.61 -16.66 16.37
C ASP A 201 15.64 -16.02 15.42
N ASP A 202 15.38 -16.11 14.11
CA ASP A 202 16.12 -15.48 13.02
C ASP A 202 15.26 -15.36 11.75
N ASP A 203 15.80 -14.76 10.69
CA ASP A 203 15.08 -14.52 9.41
C ASP A 203 14.97 -15.75 8.52
N ASN A 204 15.59 -16.90 8.88
CA ASN A 204 15.71 -18.04 7.97
C ASN A 204 14.57 -19.06 8.12
N SER A 205 13.74 -18.93 9.14
CA SER A 205 12.69 -19.91 9.45
C SER A 205 11.44 -19.29 10.08
N GLY A 206 10.36 -20.05 10.11
CA GLY A 206 9.15 -19.76 10.89
C GLY A 206 8.23 -18.70 10.32
N LEU A 207 8.58 -17.99 9.24
CA LEU A 207 7.69 -17.00 8.63
C LEU A 207 6.39 -17.66 8.13
N GLY A 208 5.25 -17.16 8.60
CA GLY A 208 3.94 -17.74 8.33
C GLY A 208 3.39 -18.65 9.44
N ASP A 209 4.21 -18.99 10.44
CA ASP A 209 3.80 -19.80 11.60
C ASP A 209 3.14 -18.91 12.67
N TRP A 210 2.02 -18.30 12.35
CA TRP A 210 1.34 -17.26 13.16
C TRP A 210 0.68 -17.84 14.43
N PHE A 211 1.39 -18.66 15.18
CA PHE A 211 1.00 -19.10 16.52
C PHE A 211 2.01 -18.63 17.56
N VAL A 212 1.49 -18.14 18.66
CA VAL A 212 2.27 -17.46 19.71
C VAL A 212 3.35 -18.38 20.28
N ASN A 213 4.55 -17.84 20.46
CA ASN A 213 5.60 -18.48 21.25
C ASN A 213 5.42 -18.12 22.73
N GLU A 214 4.59 -18.89 23.44
CA GLU A 214 4.29 -18.65 24.85
C GLU A 214 5.50 -18.87 25.76
N GLU A 215 6.44 -19.72 25.36
CA GLU A 215 7.70 -19.92 26.11
C GLU A 215 8.52 -18.63 26.12
N LYS A 216 8.66 -17.97 24.99
CA LYS A 216 9.38 -16.69 24.83
C LYS A 216 8.68 -15.54 25.57
N LEU A 217 7.35 -15.52 25.55
CA LEU A 217 6.58 -14.52 26.27
C LEU A 217 6.47 -14.79 27.77
N GLY A 218 6.64 -16.02 28.21
CA GLY A 218 6.46 -16.47 29.59
C GLY A 218 4.98 -16.54 30.03
N CYS A 219 4.05 -16.31 29.11
CA CYS A 219 2.60 -16.35 29.36
C CYS A 219 1.83 -16.41 28.02
N SER A 220 0.52 -16.58 28.07
CA SER A 220 -0.32 -16.47 26.89
C SER A 220 -0.32 -15.04 26.32
N LEU A 221 -0.57 -14.90 25.02
CA LEU A 221 -0.69 -13.58 24.37
C LEU A 221 -1.75 -12.71 25.06
N SER A 222 -2.87 -13.32 25.44
CA SER A 222 -3.97 -12.61 26.12
C SER A 222 -3.54 -12.03 27.46
N GLU A 223 -2.77 -12.79 28.25
CA GLU A 223 -2.21 -12.32 29.52
C GLU A 223 -1.18 -11.22 29.31
N PHE A 224 -0.31 -11.36 28.31
CA PHE A 224 0.66 -10.35 27.93
C PHE A 224 -0.02 -9.03 27.53
N VAL A 225 -1.00 -9.08 26.63
CA VAL A 225 -1.80 -7.91 26.23
C VAL A 225 -2.46 -7.24 27.43
N ASN A 226 -3.02 -8.03 28.35
CA ASN A 226 -3.62 -7.49 29.57
C ASN A 226 -2.61 -6.76 30.46
N GLN A 227 -1.37 -7.25 30.54
CA GLN A 227 -0.30 -6.58 31.29
C GLN A 227 0.05 -5.23 30.64
N ILE A 228 0.21 -5.18 29.31
CA ILE A 228 0.46 -3.94 28.56
C ILE A 228 -0.69 -2.94 28.77
N ASN A 229 -1.92 -3.40 28.68
CA ASN A 229 -3.10 -2.55 28.90
C ASN A 229 -3.18 -2.01 30.34
N LYS A 230 -2.78 -2.79 31.35
CA LYS A 230 -2.71 -2.33 32.77
C LYS A 230 -1.66 -1.24 32.98
N ILE A 231 -0.58 -1.22 32.19
CA ILE A 231 0.42 -0.13 32.18
C ILE A 231 -0.20 1.14 31.57
N GLY A 232 -1.29 1.02 30.83
CA GLY A 232 -1.99 2.11 30.16
C GLY A 232 -1.51 2.36 28.73
N LEU A 233 -0.94 1.35 28.09
CA LEU A 233 -0.60 1.35 26.67
C LEU A 233 -1.59 0.48 25.89
N LYS A 234 -1.80 0.82 24.63
CA LYS A 234 -2.37 -0.09 23.62
C LYS A 234 -1.34 -1.09 23.17
N PHE A 235 -1.80 -2.16 22.56
CA PHE A 235 -0.94 -3.21 22.04
C PHE A 235 -1.17 -3.43 20.54
N GLY A 236 -0.11 -3.69 19.80
CA GLY A 236 -0.12 -4.09 18.39
C GLY A 236 0.85 -5.22 18.13
N LEU A 237 0.59 -5.96 17.06
CA LEU A 237 1.43 -7.04 16.55
C LEU A 237 1.89 -6.72 15.14
N TRP A 238 3.13 -7.09 14.83
CA TRP A 238 3.65 -7.09 13.48
C TRP A 238 3.30 -8.39 12.74
N PHE A 239 2.99 -8.25 11.48
CA PHE A 239 2.82 -9.34 10.51
C PHE A 239 3.46 -8.94 9.20
N GLU A 240 4.09 -9.88 8.53
CA GLU A 240 4.64 -9.70 7.18
C GLU A 240 3.68 -10.18 6.09
#